data_40e386bc2467bb194a979dc690719d5b
#
_entry.id   40e386bc2467bb194a979dc690719d5b
#
_cell.length_a   1.000
_cell.length_b   1.000
_cell.length_c   1.000
_cell.angle_alpha   90.00
_cell.angle_beta   90.00
_cell.angle_gamma   90.00
#
_symmetry.space_group_name_H-M   'P 1'
#
loop_
_entity.id
_entity.type
_entity.pdbx_description
1 polymer ?
#
loop_
_entity_poly.entity_id
_entity_poly.type
_entity_poly.pdbx_seq_one_letter_code
_entity_poly.pdbx_strand_id
1 'polypeptide(L)'
;MLFHLDAEDIHNKIVKYLQIYRHLTPVRKIVSSSCHTETAGWKWRNLTFRNRVGLSAGFDKAASCFDELSDLGFGFIEVGTVTPKEVKGNPCPRIFRLPKEQALISRTGFNNPGKAVFLQNLKRKRFGKYILGININTNHPDNQEQAMTDILDLYCTFNNYADYYTINWGSIAPDILGPI
;
A
#
# COMPACT_ATOMS: atom_id res chain seq x y z
N MET A 1 9.87 -22.47 -4.92
CA MET A 1 8.70 -23.01 -4.19
C MET A 1 7.54 -22.02 -4.14
N LEU A 2 7.73 -20.75 -3.74
CA LEU A 2 6.64 -19.73 -3.66
C LEU A 2 5.99 -19.41 -5.02
N PHE A 3 6.74 -19.51 -6.12
CA PHE A 3 6.23 -19.17 -7.46
C PHE A 3 5.25 -20.20 -8.05
N HIS A 4 5.10 -21.39 -7.44
CA HIS A 4 4.13 -22.41 -7.88
C HIS A 4 2.74 -22.23 -7.26
N LEU A 5 2.61 -21.34 -6.27
CA LEU A 5 1.34 -21.04 -5.63
C LEU A 5 0.71 -19.79 -6.27
N ASP A 6 -0.61 -19.65 -6.13
CA ASP A 6 -1.31 -18.43 -6.56
C ASP A 6 -0.67 -17.18 -5.98
N ALA A 7 -0.60 -16.12 -6.78
CA ALA A 7 0.12 -14.90 -6.40
C ALA A 7 -0.58 -14.16 -5.25
N GLU A 8 -1.91 -14.13 -5.26
CA GLU A 8 -2.70 -13.46 -4.23
C GLU A 8 -2.71 -14.25 -2.92
N ASP A 9 -2.75 -15.59 -3.01
CA ASP A 9 -2.66 -16.47 -1.82
C ASP A 9 -1.33 -16.28 -1.09
N ILE A 10 -0.22 -16.19 -1.85
CA ILE A 10 1.11 -15.94 -1.26
C ILE A 10 1.16 -14.55 -0.62
N HIS A 11 0.64 -13.55 -1.30
CA HIS A 11 0.55 -12.20 -0.76
C HIS A 11 -0.20 -12.19 0.60
N ASN A 12 -1.38 -12.81 0.65
CA ASN A 12 -2.18 -12.90 1.86
C ASN A 12 -1.46 -13.65 2.99
N LYS A 13 -0.71 -14.71 2.68
CA LYS A 13 0.11 -15.42 3.66
C LYS A 13 1.24 -14.52 4.19
N ILE A 14 1.95 -13.80 3.32
CA ILE A 14 3.02 -12.88 3.73
C ILE A 14 2.46 -11.79 4.65
N VAL A 15 1.33 -11.18 4.31
CA VAL A 15 0.69 -10.17 5.18
C VAL A 15 0.38 -10.76 6.56
N LYS A 16 -0.18 -11.98 6.63
CA LYS A 16 -0.43 -12.66 7.92
C LYS A 16 0.86 -12.92 8.71
N TYR A 17 1.94 -13.36 8.04
CA TYR A 17 3.22 -13.55 8.72
C TYR A 17 3.82 -12.25 9.23
N LEU A 18 3.71 -11.15 8.50
CA LEU A 18 4.13 -9.83 8.94
C LEU A 18 3.33 -9.39 10.19
N GLN A 19 2.03 -9.67 10.24
CA GLN A 19 1.22 -9.38 11.42
C GLN A 19 1.62 -10.20 12.65
N ILE A 20 2.10 -11.44 12.48
CA ILE A 20 2.67 -12.25 13.57
C ILE A 20 4.05 -11.70 13.96
N TYR A 21 4.91 -11.42 12.97
CA TYR A 21 6.24 -10.85 13.12
C TYR A 21 6.24 -9.56 13.96
N ARG A 22 5.17 -8.78 13.89
CA ARG A 22 4.95 -7.57 14.71
C ARG A 22 5.26 -7.76 16.19
N HIS A 23 4.89 -8.90 16.74
CA HIS A 23 5.03 -9.20 18.17
C HIS A 23 6.44 -9.67 18.55
N LEU A 24 7.31 -9.89 17.59
CA LEU A 24 8.67 -10.39 17.77
C LEU A 24 9.67 -9.24 17.84
N THR A 25 9.54 -8.35 18.83
CA THR A 25 10.37 -7.12 18.96
C THR A 25 11.88 -7.36 18.84
N PRO A 26 12.50 -8.40 19.47
CA PRO A 26 13.93 -8.66 19.30
C PRO A 26 14.29 -8.98 17.84
N VAL A 27 13.46 -9.78 17.16
CA VAL A 27 13.66 -10.16 15.76
C VAL A 27 13.51 -8.95 14.87
N ARG A 28 12.52 -8.09 15.11
CA ARG A 28 12.33 -6.82 14.40
C ARG A 28 13.57 -5.93 14.46
N LYS A 29 14.18 -5.79 15.64
CA LYS A 29 15.42 -5.01 15.81
C LYS A 29 16.57 -5.57 14.97
N ILE A 30 16.73 -6.90 14.95
CA ILE A 30 17.80 -7.56 14.18
C ILE A 30 17.56 -7.33 12.68
N VAL A 31 16.36 -7.58 12.18
CA VAL A 31 16.01 -7.40 10.76
C VAL A 31 16.20 -5.94 10.34
N SER A 32 15.65 -5.01 11.11
CA SER A 32 15.76 -3.58 10.83
C SER A 32 17.23 -3.13 10.78
N SER A 33 18.07 -3.58 11.72
CA SER A 33 19.52 -3.29 11.69
C SER A 33 20.23 -3.89 10.48
N SER A 34 19.87 -5.13 10.11
CA SER A 34 20.51 -5.84 8.99
C SER A 34 20.11 -5.26 7.62
N CYS A 35 18.89 -4.75 7.51
CA CYS A 35 18.36 -4.15 6.29
C CYS A 35 18.62 -2.64 6.21
N HIS A 36 19.20 -2.05 7.26
CA HIS A 36 19.50 -0.62 7.29
C HIS A 36 20.72 -0.32 6.41
N THR A 37 20.50 0.35 5.31
CA THR A 37 21.59 0.89 4.48
C THR A 37 21.73 2.37 4.75
N GLU A 38 22.89 2.79 5.24
CA GLU A 38 23.28 4.19 5.30
C GLU A 38 23.61 4.68 3.89
N THR A 39 22.60 4.94 3.10
CA THR A 39 22.76 5.71 1.89
C THR A 39 22.51 7.18 2.19
N ALA A 40 23.19 8.07 1.46
CA ALA A 40 22.96 9.52 1.60
C ALA A 40 21.45 9.79 1.50
N GLY A 41 20.86 10.22 2.60
CA GLY A 41 19.44 10.52 2.68
C GLY A 41 19.06 11.54 1.61
N TRP A 42 17.89 11.39 1.04
CA TRP A 42 17.38 12.28 0.02
C TRP A 42 16.30 13.19 0.58
N LYS A 43 16.42 14.49 0.34
CA LYS A 43 15.42 15.47 0.76
C LYS A 43 14.56 15.90 -0.42
N TRP A 44 13.26 15.93 -0.20
CA TRP A 44 12.32 16.54 -1.10
C TRP A 44 11.34 17.41 -0.29
N ARG A 45 11.38 18.72 -0.52
CA ARG A 45 10.69 19.73 0.31
C ARG A 45 11.07 19.55 1.79
N ASN A 46 10.07 19.36 2.66
CA ASN A 46 10.23 19.15 4.12
C ASN A 46 10.39 17.68 4.51
N LEU A 47 10.34 16.74 3.54
CA LEU A 47 10.49 15.31 3.79
C LEU A 47 11.95 14.87 3.61
N THR A 48 12.43 14.07 4.55
CA THR A 48 13.76 13.44 4.47
C THR A 48 13.59 11.94 4.37
N PHE A 49 13.93 11.41 3.22
CA PHE A 49 13.85 9.98 2.91
C PHE A 49 15.17 9.31 3.30
N ARG A 50 15.11 8.15 3.92
CA ARG A 50 16.25 7.34 4.32
C ARG A 50 17.07 6.87 3.11
N ASN A 51 16.38 6.47 2.04
CA ASN A 51 16.94 6.11 0.75
C ASN A 51 15.88 6.35 -0.35
N ARG A 52 16.24 6.06 -1.61
CA ARG A 52 15.39 6.31 -2.79
C ARG A 52 14.50 5.14 -3.17
N VAL A 53 14.53 4.04 -2.44
CA VAL A 53 13.73 2.85 -2.74
C VAL A 53 12.53 2.82 -1.79
N GLY A 54 11.34 2.88 -2.34
CA GLY A 54 10.10 2.83 -1.60
C GLY A 54 9.23 1.64 -2.00
N LEU A 55 8.31 1.26 -1.12
CA LEU A 55 7.27 0.30 -1.43
C LEU A 55 6.02 1.06 -1.90
N SER A 56 5.60 0.78 -3.12
CA SER A 56 4.42 1.39 -3.75
C SER A 56 3.11 0.87 -3.15
N ALA A 57 2.05 1.66 -3.26
CA ALA A 57 0.69 1.24 -2.95
C ALA A 57 0.29 -0.04 -3.71
N GLY A 58 -0.62 -0.81 -3.10
CA GLY A 58 -1.07 -2.10 -3.66
C GLY A 58 -0.54 -3.31 -2.91
N PHE A 59 0.58 -3.20 -2.19
CA PHE A 59 1.04 -4.28 -1.32
C PHE A 59 0.25 -4.30 0.00
N ASP A 60 0.25 -3.22 0.76
CA ASP A 60 -0.53 -3.10 2.01
C ASP A 60 -1.79 -2.24 1.80
N LYS A 61 -2.82 -2.87 1.23
CA LYS A 61 -4.08 -2.20 0.87
C LYS A 61 -4.96 -1.86 2.07
N ALA A 62 -4.66 -2.42 3.23
CA ALA A 62 -5.40 -2.23 4.46
C ALA A 62 -4.66 -1.40 5.51
N ALA A 63 -3.45 -0.92 5.22
CA ALA A 63 -2.52 -0.39 6.21
C ALA A 63 -2.32 -1.34 7.40
N SER A 64 -2.18 -2.63 7.11
CA SER A 64 -2.18 -3.70 8.10
C SER A 64 -0.80 -4.17 8.52
N CYS A 65 0.24 -3.89 7.72
CA CYS A 65 1.61 -4.35 7.96
C CYS A 65 2.70 -3.34 7.52
N PHE A 66 2.35 -2.07 7.30
CA PHE A 66 3.29 -1.05 6.85
C PHE A 66 4.48 -0.82 7.80
N ASP A 67 4.24 -0.95 9.11
CA ASP A 67 5.28 -0.78 10.11
C ASP A 67 6.30 -1.93 10.09
N GLU A 68 5.84 -3.14 9.87
CA GLU A 68 6.65 -4.34 9.70
C GLU A 68 7.45 -4.32 8.39
N LEU A 69 6.85 -3.79 7.33
CA LEU A 69 7.51 -3.59 6.03
C LEU A 69 8.65 -2.58 6.12
N SER A 70 8.55 -1.59 7.01
CA SER A 70 9.62 -0.60 7.21
C SER A 70 10.93 -1.22 7.72
N ASP A 71 10.87 -2.36 8.41
CA ASP A 71 12.04 -3.08 8.90
C ASP A 71 12.88 -3.68 7.76
N LEU A 72 12.28 -3.83 6.56
CA LEU A 72 12.96 -4.37 5.37
C LEU A 72 13.84 -3.33 4.64
N GLY A 73 14.00 -2.13 5.19
CA GLY A 73 14.94 -1.12 4.70
C GLY A 73 14.38 -0.16 3.65
N PHE A 74 13.09 -0.17 3.36
CA PHE A 74 12.47 0.84 2.47
C PHE A 74 12.63 2.25 3.05
N GLY A 75 12.97 3.21 2.19
CA GLY A 75 13.08 4.62 2.56
C GLY A 75 11.72 5.27 2.83
N PHE A 76 10.68 4.78 2.17
CA PHE A 76 9.29 5.18 2.36
C PHE A 76 8.35 4.03 2.00
N ILE A 77 7.14 4.09 2.53
CA ILE A 77 6.09 3.10 2.27
C ILE A 77 4.82 3.84 1.90
N GLU A 78 4.18 3.42 0.83
CA GLU A 78 2.87 3.89 0.43
C GLU A 78 1.84 2.79 0.64
N VAL A 79 0.83 3.06 1.46
CA VAL A 79 -0.27 2.14 1.76
C VAL A 79 -1.52 2.52 0.98
N GLY A 80 -2.39 1.56 0.76
CA GLY A 80 -3.63 1.75 -0.02
C GLY A 80 -3.56 1.00 -1.36
N THR A 81 -4.40 1.32 -2.32
CA THR A 81 -5.34 2.44 -2.42
C THR A 81 -6.53 2.20 -1.50
N VAL A 82 -6.96 3.23 -0.78
CA VAL A 82 -8.15 3.19 0.07
C VAL A 82 -9.26 4.08 -0.50
N THR A 83 -10.50 3.63 -0.36
CA THR A 83 -11.72 4.35 -0.71
C THR A 83 -12.61 4.55 0.51
N PRO A 84 -13.57 5.49 0.52
CA PRO A 84 -14.48 5.69 1.65
C PRO A 84 -15.19 4.43 2.09
N LYS A 85 -15.73 3.67 1.13
CA LYS A 85 -16.40 2.39 1.35
C LYS A 85 -15.50 1.23 0.90
N GLU A 86 -15.73 0.05 1.46
CA GLU A 86 -15.08 -1.19 1.04
C GLU A 86 -15.30 -1.46 -0.46
N VAL A 87 -14.25 -1.93 -1.13
CA VAL A 87 -14.31 -2.45 -2.49
C VAL A 87 -13.78 -3.87 -2.51
N LYS A 88 -14.61 -4.84 -2.93
CA LYS A 88 -14.21 -6.25 -3.03
C LYS A 88 -13.23 -6.52 -4.17
N GLY A 89 -13.26 -5.66 -5.19
CA GLY A 89 -12.48 -5.81 -6.40
C GLY A 89 -13.03 -6.86 -7.35
N ASN A 90 -12.25 -7.18 -8.38
CA ASN A 90 -12.63 -8.15 -9.41
C ASN A 90 -12.63 -9.59 -8.88
N PRO A 91 -13.37 -10.52 -9.51
CA PRO A 91 -13.32 -11.95 -9.21
C PRO A 91 -11.91 -12.53 -9.34
N CYS A 92 -11.56 -13.47 -8.46
CA CYS A 92 -10.32 -14.25 -8.56
C CYS A 92 -10.46 -15.37 -9.63
N PRO A 93 -9.31 -15.75 -10.28
CA PRO A 93 -7.96 -15.23 -10.14
C PRO A 93 -7.82 -13.86 -10.82
N ARG A 94 -7.02 -12.96 -10.23
CA ARG A 94 -6.87 -11.57 -10.69
C ARG A 94 -5.42 -11.02 -10.64
N ILE A 95 -4.46 -11.89 -10.31
CA ILE A 95 -3.03 -11.61 -10.39
C ILE A 95 -2.36 -12.76 -11.11
N PHE A 96 -1.67 -12.48 -12.23
CA PHE A 96 -1.05 -13.47 -13.08
C PHE A 96 0.44 -13.17 -13.25
N ARG A 97 1.28 -14.17 -13.01
CA ARG A 97 2.72 -14.07 -13.27
C ARG A 97 3.01 -14.55 -14.69
N LEU A 98 3.86 -13.80 -15.36
CA LEU A 98 4.40 -14.14 -16.69
C LEU A 98 5.92 -14.35 -16.54
N PRO A 99 6.36 -15.55 -16.10
CA PRO A 99 7.78 -15.78 -15.75
C PRO A 99 8.73 -15.61 -16.92
N LYS A 100 8.32 -16.00 -18.14
CA LYS A 100 9.14 -15.86 -19.35
C LYS A 100 9.38 -14.40 -19.71
N GLU A 101 8.37 -13.56 -19.57
CA GLU A 101 8.37 -12.13 -19.86
C GLU A 101 8.87 -11.30 -18.67
N GLN A 102 9.18 -11.94 -17.53
CA GLN A 102 9.52 -11.29 -16.27
C GLN A 102 8.49 -10.20 -15.86
N ALA A 103 7.20 -10.48 -16.12
CA ALA A 103 6.11 -9.54 -15.94
C ALA A 103 5.01 -10.08 -15.01
N LEU A 104 4.14 -9.17 -14.60
CA LEU A 104 2.99 -9.48 -13.76
C LEU A 104 1.78 -8.68 -14.27
N ILE A 105 0.67 -9.38 -14.49
CA ILE A 105 -0.62 -8.75 -14.79
C ILE A 105 -1.44 -8.71 -13.51
N SER A 106 -1.90 -7.52 -13.12
CA SER A 106 -2.78 -7.33 -11.97
C SER A 106 -4.05 -6.62 -12.40
N ARG A 107 -5.21 -7.25 -12.10
CA ARG A 107 -6.54 -6.68 -12.33
C ARG A 107 -7.40 -6.75 -11.07
N THR A 108 -6.82 -6.40 -9.94
CA THR A 108 -7.46 -6.56 -8.62
C THR A 108 -8.70 -5.69 -8.42
N GLY A 109 -8.83 -4.57 -9.16
CA GLY A 109 -10.01 -3.70 -9.08
C GLY A 109 -10.08 -2.91 -7.78
N PHE A 110 -8.95 -2.37 -7.32
CA PHE A 110 -8.85 -1.51 -6.13
C PHE A 110 -9.43 -2.11 -4.83
N ASN A 111 -9.40 -3.44 -4.68
CA ASN A 111 -9.91 -4.09 -3.49
C ASN A 111 -9.24 -3.54 -2.22
N ASN A 112 -10.07 -3.08 -1.27
CA ASN A 112 -9.62 -2.50 0.00
C ASN A 112 -10.75 -2.56 1.03
N PRO A 113 -10.45 -2.50 2.35
CA PRO A 113 -11.44 -2.66 3.40
C PRO A 113 -12.25 -1.40 3.72
N GLY A 114 -12.03 -0.30 2.99
CA GLY A 114 -12.65 0.99 3.26
C GLY A 114 -12.02 1.78 4.40
N LYS A 115 -12.43 3.04 4.49
CA LYS A 115 -11.90 4.06 5.40
C LYS A 115 -11.85 3.64 6.87
N ALA A 116 -12.90 3.02 7.38
CA ALA A 116 -13.03 2.73 8.82
C ALA A 116 -11.97 1.73 9.31
N VAL A 117 -11.82 0.60 8.61
CA VAL A 117 -10.83 -0.44 8.94
C VAL A 117 -9.42 0.09 8.73
N PHE A 118 -9.21 0.82 7.64
CA PHE A 118 -7.92 1.43 7.32
C PHE A 118 -7.47 2.40 8.42
N LEU A 119 -8.36 3.30 8.88
CA LEU A 119 -8.10 4.21 9.99
C LEU A 119 -7.76 3.47 11.28
N GLN A 120 -8.50 2.41 11.62
CA GLN A 120 -8.22 1.58 12.79
C GLN A 120 -6.78 1.03 12.75
N ASN A 121 -6.33 0.58 11.58
CA ASN A 121 -4.99 0.08 11.38
C ASN A 121 -3.92 1.18 11.48
N LEU A 122 -4.18 2.38 10.96
CA LEU A 122 -3.27 3.52 11.06
C LEU A 122 -3.04 4.02 12.49
N LYS A 123 -4.03 3.88 13.37
CA LYS A 123 -3.94 4.32 14.78
C LYS A 123 -2.93 3.53 15.61
N ARG A 124 -2.39 2.44 15.09
CA ARG A 124 -1.39 1.64 15.80
C ARG A 124 -0.09 2.42 16.00
N LYS A 125 0.58 2.15 17.14
CA LYS A 125 1.89 2.75 17.41
C LYS A 125 2.91 2.25 16.40
N ARG A 126 3.64 3.16 15.77
CA ARG A 126 4.75 2.85 14.87
C ARG A 126 5.99 2.46 15.68
N PHE A 127 6.73 1.49 15.19
CA PHE A 127 7.98 1.04 15.80
C PHE A 127 9.19 1.80 15.23
N GLY A 128 9.19 2.07 13.93
CA GLY A 128 10.26 2.73 13.19
C GLY A 128 9.95 4.19 12.82
N LYS A 129 10.99 4.90 12.36
CA LYS A 129 10.88 6.21 11.72
C LYS A 129 11.04 6.02 10.22
N TYR A 130 10.00 6.28 9.45
CA TYR A 130 9.96 6.18 8.00
C TYR A 130 8.90 7.13 7.46
N ILE A 131 9.00 7.49 6.20
CA ILE A 131 8.00 8.28 5.50
C ILE A 131 6.83 7.36 5.12
N LEU A 132 5.62 7.74 5.50
CA LEU A 132 4.39 7.02 5.16
C LEU A 132 3.54 7.85 4.20
N GLY A 133 3.32 7.31 3.01
CA GLY A 133 2.34 7.82 2.05
C GLY A 133 1.01 7.06 2.17
N ILE A 134 -0.08 7.75 1.89
CA ILE A 134 -1.41 7.14 1.74
C ILE A 134 -1.93 7.39 0.34
N ASN A 135 -2.24 6.32 -0.37
CA ASN A 135 -2.87 6.35 -1.68
C ASN A 135 -4.39 6.31 -1.50
N ILE A 136 -5.08 7.32 -2.00
CA ILE A 136 -6.52 7.51 -1.84
C ILE A 136 -7.23 7.55 -3.20
N ASN A 137 -8.45 7.03 -3.24
CA ASN A 137 -9.31 7.04 -4.42
C ASN A 137 -10.79 7.20 -4.01
N THR A 138 -11.66 7.41 -4.98
CA THR A 138 -13.10 7.53 -4.81
C THR A 138 -13.83 6.21 -5.02
N ASN A 139 -15.06 6.11 -4.48
CA ASN A 139 -16.02 5.09 -4.88
C ASN A 139 -16.90 5.51 -6.07
N HIS A 140 -16.77 6.75 -6.55
CA HIS A 140 -17.63 7.36 -7.57
C HIS A 140 -16.78 7.89 -8.74
N PRO A 141 -16.10 7.03 -9.52
CA PRO A 141 -15.18 7.49 -10.58
C PRO A 141 -15.89 8.26 -11.69
N ASP A 142 -17.18 8.00 -11.91
CA ASP A 142 -17.99 8.61 -12.98
C ASP A 142 -18.73 9.90 -12.53
N ASN A 143 -18.57 10.30 -11.25
CA ASN A 143 -19.19 11.51 -10.69
C ASN A 143 -18.13 12.40 -10.04
N GLN A 144 -17.73 13.46 -10.75
CA GLN A 144 -16.65 14.34 -10.32
C GLN A 144 -16.93 15.04 -8.98
N GLU A 145 -18.14 15.46 -8.70
CA GLU A 145 -18.49 16.14 -7.44
C GLU A 145 -18.40 15.18 -6.24
N GLN A 146 -18.97 13.98 -6.39
CA GLN A 146 -18.86 12.95 -5.37
C GLN A 146 -17.42 12.46 -5.20
N ALA A 147 -16.67 12.34 -6.29
CA ALA A 147 -15.26 11.96 -6.24
C ALA A 147 -14.43 12.97 -5.44
N MET A 148 -14.64 14.26 -5.66
CA MET A 148 -13.97 15.30 -4.90
C MET A 148 -14.33 15.23 -3.41
N THR A 149 -15.60 15.02 -3.10
CA THR A 149 -16.08 14.85 -1.72
C THR A 149 -15.43 13.65 -1.04
N ASP A 150 -15.34 12.51 -1.72
CA ASP A 150 -14.68 11.30 -1.24
C ASP A 150 -13.19 11.55 -0.93
N ILE A 151 -12.48 12.20 -1.85
CA ILE A 151 -11.05 12.51 -1.69
C ILE A 151 -10.82 13.45 -0.51
N LEU A 152 -11.64 14.49 -0.38
CA LEU A 152 -11.54 15.43 0.74
C LEU A 152 -11.86 14.75 2.08
N ASP A 153 -12.87 13.90 2.14
CA ASP A 153 -13.21 13.12 3.33
C ASP A 153 -12.06 12.20 3.77
N LEU A 154 -11.43 11.49 2.83
CA LEU A 154 -10.28 10.65 3.11
C LEU A 154 -9.08 11.48 3.58
N TYR A 155 -8.78 12.59 2.90
CA TYR A 155 -7.70 13.49 3.28
C TYR A 155 -7.90 14.02 4.70
N CYS A 156 -9.08 14.57 5.02
CA CYS A 156 -9.39 15.07 6.36
C CYS A 156 -9.33 13.97 7.43
N THR A 157 -9.75 12.75 7.07
CA THR A 157 -9.72 11.62 7.99
C THR A 157 -8.30 11.17 8.33
N PHE A 158 -7.39 11.24 7.37
CA PHE A 158 -6.04 10.67 7.51
C PHE A 158 -4.93 11.71 7.70
N ASN A 159 -5.22 13.02 7.71
CA ASN A 159 -4.23 14.11 7.67
C ASN A 159 -3.15 14.05 8.76
N ASN A 160 -3.43 13.43 9.90
CA ASN A 160 -2.50 13.28 11.02
C ASN A 160 -1.71 11.95 10.98
N TYR A 161 -1.89 11.12 9.95
CA TYR A 161 -1.31 9.78 9.89
C TYR A 161 -0.30 9.61 8.77
N ALA A 162 -0.29 10.49 7.76
CA ALA A 162 0.59 10.40 6.61
C ALA A 162 1.53 11.60 6.49
N ASP A 163 2.68 11.36 5.88
CA ASP A 163 3.65 12.39 5.53
C ASP A 163 3.37 12.98 4.14
N TYR A 164 2.70 12.20 3.26
CA TYR A 164 2.22 12.65 1.95
C TYR A 164 1.01 11.83 1.48
N TYR A 165 0.34 12.33 0.45
CA TYR A 165 -0.80 11.67 -0.20
C TYR A 165 -0.55 11.50 -1.69
N THR A 166 -0.98 10.34 -2.21
CA THR A 166 -1.11 10.09 -3.63
C THR A 166 -2.60 10.02 -3.97
N ILE A 167 -3.08 10.97 -4.77
CA ILE A 167 -4.44 10.94 -5.29
C ILE A 167 -4.42 10.06 -6.55
N ASN A 168 -5.03 8.89 -6.46
CA ASN A 168 -5.16 7.99 -7.59
C ASN A 168 -6.41 8.37 -8.37
N TRP A 169 -6.25 9.25 -9.38
CA TRP A 169 -7.35 9.73 -10.21
C TRP A 169 -7.73 8.76 -11.35
N GLY A 170 -6.92 7.74 -11.57
CA GLY A 170 -7.07 6.85 -12.71
C GLY A 170 -7.82 5.55 -12.41
N SER A 171 -9.15 5.56 -12.29
CA SER A 171 -9.89 4.46 -12.87
C SER A 171 -10.06 4.77 -14.35
N ILE A 172 -9.11 4.38 -15.17
CA ILE A 172 -9.26 4.44 -16.62
C ILE A 172 -10.45 3.56 -16.92
N ALA A 173 -11.54 4.16 -17.40
CA ALA A 173 -12.69 3.41 -17.88
C ALA A 173 -12.17 2.41 -18.93
N PRO A 174 -12.63 1.15 -18.93
CA PRO A 174 -12.21 0.13 -19.90
C PRO A 174 -12.28 0.58 -21.35
N ASP A 175 -13.19 1.51 -21.63
CA ASP A 175 -13.45 2.06 -22.95
C ASP A 175 -12.33 2.94 -23.53
N ILE A 176 -11.37 3.37 -22.71
CA ILE A 176 -10.22 4.19 -23.15
C ILE A 176 -9.04 3.32 -23.62
N LEU A 177 -8.94 2.08 -23.14
CA LEU A 177 -7.82 1.20 -23.49
C LEU A 177 -8.08 0.31 -24.70
N GLY A 178 -9.30 0.28 -25.23
CA GLY A 178 -9.67 -0.62 -26.31
C GLY A 178 -9.62 -2.11 -25.92
N PRO A 179 -10.05 -3.02 -26.77
CA PRO A 179 -9.90 -4.45 -26.53
C PRO A 179 -8.41 -4.80 -26.61
N ILE A 180 -7.89 -5.42 -25.54
CA ILE A 180 -6.56 -6.04 -25.49
C ILE A 180 -6.64 -7.35 -26.24
#